data_3109a00b98bd528e2f90916a02bc3da4
#
_entry.id   3109a00b98bd528e2f90916a02bc3da4
#
_cell.length_a   1.000
_cell.length_b   1.000
_cell.length_c   1.000
_cell.angle_alpha   90.00
_cell.angle_beta   90.00
_cell.angle_gamma   90.00
#
_symmetry.space_group_name_H-M   'P 1'
#
loop_
_entity.id
_entity.type
_entity.pdbx_description
1 polymer ?
#
loop_
_entity_poly.entity_id
_entity_poly.type
_entity_poly.pdbx_seq_one_letter_code
_entity_poly.pdbx_strand_id
1 'polypeptide(L)'
;MNRAVNRRNQKKLIVMMVLVILACALYMLVNVKFGNEKLFWYAMKIRTPKLIVMLITAFAIGGASIVFQSIINNTIVTPCLLGMNSLYMVIHTAVVFVAGSGSVLAVNPNAAFAVDLVLMGGTATVIYSYLFKKTNHNVLYVLLIGTVLTSFFGSIQSTLTRVMDPNEYDSPLATLVASFSNVNSEIIVFSVIVMGLVVFCLRKELALLDVITLGKEQAINLGVDYDRCIRRLLLGVTLFIAVATAMVGPISFLGLIIANLSRQLLQTYRHSHLILGSAFFGMVILVAGQLLVEQIYSYTVPVSVFITVFGGIYFLYLLLRERKES
;
A
#
# COMPACT_ATOMS: atom_id res chain seq x y z
N MET A 1 -16.11 3.28 -26.60
CA MET A 1 -16.45 3.90 -25.30
C MET A 1 -16.93 5.31 -25.52
N ASN A 2 -18.08 5.66 -25.00
CA ASN A 2 -18.77 6.93 -25.25
C ASN A 2 -17.91 8.10 -24.74
N ARG A 3 -17.57 9.08 -25.59
CA ARG A 3 -16.76 10.29 -25.22
C ARG A 3 -17.35 11.00 -23.98
N ALA A 4 -18.67 10.92 -23.79
CA ALA A 4 -19.38 11.49 -22.65
C ALA A 4 -19.00 10.80 -21.31
N VAL A 5 -18.86 9.47 -21.28
CA VAL A 5 -18.46 8.71 -20.07
C VAL A 5 -17.02 9.05 -19.68
N ASN A 6 -16.12 9.14 -20.66
CA ASN A 6 -14.74 9.52 -20.39
C ASN A 6 -14.63 10.94 -19.82
N ARG A 7 -15.36 11.92 -20.39
CA ARG A 7 -15.42 13.30 -19.87
C ARG A 7 -15.99 13.34 -18.45
N ARG A 8 -17.02 12.52 -18.15
CA ARG A 8 -17.60 12.44 -16.80
C ARG A 8 -16.59 11.92 -15.78
N ASN A 9 -15.84 10.87 -16.13
CA ASN A 9 -14.82 10.30 -15.24
C ASN A 9 -13.64 11.25 -15.04
N GLN A 10 -13.23 11.98 -16.09
CA GLN A 10 -12.21 13.03 -15.97
C GLN A 10 -12.67 14.16 -15.01
N LYS A 11 -13.93 14.61 -15.10
CA LYS A 11 -14.48 15.59 -14.15
C LYS A 11 -14.45 15.06 -12.71
N LYS A 12 -14.81 13.79 -12.48
CA LYS A 12 -14.75 13.16 -11.15
C LYS A 12 -13.32 13.12 -10.62
N LEU A 13 -12.32 12.77 -11.45
CA LEU A 13 -10.90 12.78 -11.06
C LEU A 13 -10.41 14.19 -10.72
N ILE A 14 -10.84 15.22 -11.47
CA ILE A 14 -10.51 16.62 -11.17
C ILE A 14 -11.12 17.01 -9.81
N VAL A 15 -12.37 16.66 -9.54
CA VAL A 15 -13.00 16.93 -8.24
C VAL A 15 -12.23 16.24 -7.11
N MET A 16 -11.84 14.98 -7.29
CA MET A 16 -11.02 14.26 -6.30
C MET A 16 -9.67 14.93 -6.08
N MET A 17 -9.00 15.38 -7.15
CA MET A 17 -7.74 16.11 -7.06
C MET A 17 -7.92 17.41 -6.26
N VAL A 18 -9.00 18.16 -6.50
CA VAL A 18 -9.34 19.38 -5.72
C VAL A 18 -9.55 19.02 -4.25
N LEU A 19 -10.26 17.92 -3.94
CA LEU A 19 -10.45 17.45 -2.57
C LEU A 19 -9.11 17.08 -1.89
N VAL A 20 -8.18 16.44 -2.61
CA VAL A 20 -6.82 16.18 -2.10
C VAL A 20 -6.11 17.48 -1.77
N ILE A 21 -6.12 18.46 -2.67
CA ILE A 21 -5.47 19.76 -2.45
C ILE A 21 -6.08 20.46 -1.22
N LEU A 22 -7.40 20.43 -1.10
CA LEU A 22 -8.12 21.02 0.03
C LEU A 22 -7.77 20.30 1.35
N ALA A 23 -7.74 18.98 1.37
CA ALA A 23 -7.33 18.18 2.53
C ALA A 23 -5.87 18.48 2.93
N CYS A 24 -4.97 18.57 1.97
CA CYS A 24 -3.56 18.94 2.20
C CYS A 24 -3.43 20.35 2.78
N ALA A 25 -4.16 21.32 2.21
CA ALA A 25 -4.18 22.69 2.71
C ALA A 25 -4.73 22.78 4.15
N LEU A 26 -5.82 22.08 4.43
CA LEU A 26 -6.37 21.99 5.79
C LEU A 26 -5.37 21.39 6.77
N TYR A 27 -4.72 20.26 6.39
CA TYR A 27 -3.71 19.62 7.23
C TYR A 27 -2.54 20.55 7.55
N MET A 28 -2.08 21.31 6.56
CA MET A 28 -0.95 22.23 6.73
C MET A 28 -1.30 23.48 7.57
N LEU A 29 -2.55 23.97 7.51
CA LEU A 29 -2.94 25.25 8.06
C LEU A 29 -3.66 25.17 9.42
N VAL A 30 -4.32 24.05 9.73
CA VAL A 30 -5.09 23.90 10.97
C VAL A 30 -4.16 23.98 12.20
N ASN A 31 -4.56 24.81 13.18
CA ASN A 31 -3.84 25.04 14.44
C ASN A 31 -2.39 25.58 14.29
N VAL A 32 -2.05 26.18 13.16
CA VAL A 32 -0.78 26.86 12.98
C VAL A 32 -0.86 28.31 13.43
N LYS A 33 0.04 28.73 14.32
CA LYS A 33 0.10 30.10 14.81
C LYS A 33 0.80 31.01 13.79
N PHE A 34 0.02 31.75 13.03
CA PHE A 34 0.53 32.68 12.00
C PHE A 34 1.23 33.93 12.56
N GLY A 35 1.00 34.28 13.83
CA GLY A 35 1.59 35.48 14.46
C GLY A 35 3.07 35.32 14.87
N ASN A 36 3.64 34.14 14.77
CA ASN A 36 5.04 33.88 15.11
C ASN A 36 5.74 33.10 14.00
N GLU A 37 6.62 33.78 13.26
CA GLU A 37 7.31 33.22 12.11
C GLU A 37 8.13 31.95 12.45
N LYS A 38 8.79 31.91 13.60
CA LYS A 38 9.57 30.75 14.05
C LYS A 38 8.70 29.53 14.30
N LEU A 39 7.53 29.73 14.93
CA LEU A 39 6.57 28.64 15.18
C LEU A 39 5.91 28.15 13.89
N PHE A 40 5.65 29.06 12.95
CA PHE A 40 5.16 28.69 11.62
C PHE A 40 6.13 27.79 10.88
N TRP A 41 7.38 28.20 10.74
CA TRP A 41 8.41 27.40 10.05
C TRP A 41 8.70 26.07 10.75
N TYR A 42 8.67 26.04 12.08
CA TYR A 42 8.80 24.79 12.84
C TYR A 42 7.64 23.81 12.55
N ALA A 43 6.41 24.30 12.55
CA ALA A 43 5.24 23.48 12.20
C ALA A 43 5.32 22.94 10.76
N MET A 44 5.75 23.78 9.80
CA MET A 44 5.95 23.36 8.40
C MET A 44 7.02 22.27 8.28
N LYS A 45 8.14 22.43 8.98
CA LYS A 45 9.26 21.45 8.99
C LYS A 45 8.81 20.07 9.47
N ILE A 46 7.87 19.98 10.41
CA ILE A 46 7.35 18.71 10.93
C ILE A 46 6.24 18.14 10.03
N ARG A 47 5.32 18.99 9.55
CA ARG A 47 4.13 18.54 8.80
C ARG A 47 4.45 18.16 7.35
N THR A 48 5.38 18.83 6.71
CA THR A 48 5.71 18.58 5.30
C THR A 48 6.18 17.13 5.05
N PRO A 49 7.15 16.56 5.78
CA PRO A 49 7.54 15.16 5.58
C PRO A 49 6.38 14.19 5.83
N LYS A 50 5.57 14.41 6.87
CA LYS A 50 4.39 13.57 7.17
C LYS A 50 3.39 13.59 6.02
N LEU A 51 3.09 14.79 5.48
CA LEU A 51 2.20 14.94 4.34
C LEU A 51 2.73 14.20 3.11
N ILE A 52 4.01 14.39 2.78
CA ILE A 52 4.63 13.72 1.64
C ILE A 52 4.53 12.20 1.78
N VAL A 53 4.83 11.66 2.97
CA VAL A 53 4.73 10.22 3.23
C VAL A 53 3.30 9.71 3.09
N MET A 54 2.30 10.43 3.60
CA MET A 54 0.89 10.06 3.41
C MET A 54 0.50 9.99 1.92
N LEU A 55 0.95 10.96 1.12
CA LEU A 55 0.68 10.98 -0.32
C LEU A 55 1.35 9.82 -1.05
N ILE A 56 2.62 9.53 -0.74
CA ILE A 56 3.38 8.41 -1.32
C ILE A 56 2.74 7.08 -0.93
N THR A 57 2.43 6.89 0.35
CA THR A 57 1.81 5.66 0.88
C THR A 57 0.44 5.41 0.24
N ALA A 58 -0.39 6.46 0.11
CA ALA A 58 -1.69 6.36 -0.56
C ALA A 58 -1.56 5.93 -2.02
N PHE A 59 -0.62 6.52 -2.76
CA PHE A 59 -0.37 6.16 -4.15
C PHE A 59 0.16 4.72 -4.26
N ALA A 60 1.10 4.34 -3.40
CA ALA A 60 1.69 3.00 -3.41
C ALA A 60 0.64 1.92 -3.11
N ILE A 61 -0.11 2.04 -2.02
CA ILE A 61 -1.14 1.06 -1.63
C ILE A 61 -2.29 1.05 -2.64
N GLY A 62 -2.75 2.22 -3.10
CA GLY A 62 -3.84 2.34 -4.05
C GLY A 62 -3.51 1.74 -5.40
N GLY A 63 -2.34 2.08 -5.95
CA GLY A 63 -1.85 1.54 -7.21
C GLY A 63 -1.63 0.03 -7.13
N ALA A 64 -0.92 -0.44 -6.10
CA ALA A 64 -0.69 -1.86 -5.86
C ALA A 64 -2.00 -2.65 -5.76
N SER A 65 -3.00 -2.12 -5.04
CA SER A 65 -4.28 -2.81 -4.84
C SER A 65 -5.08 -2.93 -6.14
N ILE A 66 -5.17 -1.87 -6.95
CA ILE A 66 -5.85 -1.94 -8.25
C ILE A 66 -5.17 -2.94 -9.19
N VAL A 67 -3.82 -2.87 -9.31
CA VAL A 67 -3.07 -3.80 -10.16
C VAL A 67 -3.27 -5.24 -9.69
N PHE A 68 -3.17 -5.48 -8.39
CA PHE A 68 -3.31 -6.81 -7.81
C PHE A 68 -4.71 -7.40 -7.98
N GLN A 69 -5.77 -6.62 -7.69
CA GLN A 69 -7.15 -7.00 -7.93
C GLN A 69 -7.41 -7.34 -9.41
N SER A 70 -6.75 -6.63 -10.31
CA SER A 70 -6.87 -6.87 -11.75
C SER A 70 -6.16 -8.15 -12.19
N ILE A 71 -5.00 -8.46 -11.60
CA ILE A 71 -4.27 -9.72 -11.84
C ILE A 71 -5.10 -10.93 -11.40
N ILE A 72 -5.76 -10.85 -10.24
CA ILE A 72 -6.58 -11.93 -9.68
C ILE A 72 -7.99 -11.96 -10.29
N ASN A 73 -8.37 -10.87 -10.97
CA ASN A 73 -9.74 -10.63 -11.45
C ASN A 73 -10.78 -10.72 -10.32
N ASN A 74 -10.43 -10.15 -9.16
CA ASN A 74 -11.29 -10.11 -7.98
C ASN A 74 -11.10 -8.78 -7.22
N THR A 75 -12.21 -8.15 -6.84
CA THR A 75 -12.22 -6.81 -6.23
C THR A 75 -12.07 -6.82 -4.71
N ILE A 76 -12.19 -7.97 -4.06
CA ILE A 76 -12.08 -8.12 -2.59
C ILE A 76 -10.63 -8.39 -2.18
N VAL A 77 -9.86 -9.08 -3.01
CA VAL A 77 -8.49 -9.49 -2.66
C VAL A 77 -7.52 -8.34 -2.84
N THR A 78 -6.69 -8.10 -1.82
CA THR A 78 -5.62 -7.10 -1.87
C THR A 78 -4.28 -7.70 -1.44
N PRO A 79 -3.13 -7.12 -1.81
CA PRO A 79 -1.82 -7.64 -1.45
C PRO A 79 -1.63 -7.82 0.05
N CYS A 80 -2.12 -6.86 0.84
CA CYS A 80 -2.01 -6.88 2.30
C CYS A 80 -2.76 -8.05 2.94
N LEU A 81 -3.91 -8.46 2.39
CA LEU A 81 -4.70 -9.60 2.86
C LEU A 81 -4.03 -10.94 2.55
N LEU A 82 -3.14 -11.01 1.58
CA LEU A 82 -2.37 -12.20 1.26
C LEU A 82 -1.05 -12.32 2.04
N GLY A 83 -0.85 -11.51 3.08
CA GLY A 83 0.30 -11.60 3.96
C GLY A 83 1.55 -10.89 3.47
N MET A 84 1.47 -10.01 2.48
CA MET A 84 2.65 -9.23 2.04
C MET A 84 3.20 -8.34 3.15
N ASN A 85 2.33 -7.73 3.97
CA ASN A 85 2.76 -6.97 5.14
C ASN A 85 3.47 -7.86 6.18
N SER A 86 2.92 -9.03 6.45
CA SER A 86 3.53 -9.99 7.40
C SER A 86 4.87 -10.52 6.89
N LEU A 87 5.00 -10.74 5.59
CA LEU A 87 6.27 -11.12 4.98
C LEU A 87 7.32 -10.01 5.14
N TYR A 88 6.94 -8.74 4.91
CA TYR A 88 7.82 -7.60 5.15
C TYR A 88 8.30 -7.60 6.61
N MET A 89 7.38 -7.76 7.57
CA MET A 89 7.72 -7.76 8.99
C MET A 89 8.69 -8.89 9.37
N VAL A 90 8.51 -10.09 8.81
CA VAL A 90 9.46 -11.21 9.01
C VAL A 90 10.84 -10.86 8.46
N ILE A 91 10.91 -10.31 7.23
CA ILE A 91 12.17 -9.96 6.58
C ILE A 91 12.89 -8.89 7.42
N HIS A 92 12.22 -7.80 7.76
CA HIS A 92 12.78 -6.72 8.56
C HIS A 92 13.27 -7.23 9.93
N THR A 93 12.45 -8.00 10.65
CA THR A 93 12.83 -8.59 11.95
C THR A 93 14.02 -9.54 11.80
N ALA A 94 14.05 -10.37 10.74
CA ALA A 94 15.15 -11.28 10.49
C ALA A 94 16.45 -10.55 10.14
N VAL A 95 16.38 -9.46 9.37
CA VAL A 95 17.54 -8.62 9.06
C VAL A 95 18.11 -8.01 10.35
N VAL A 96 17.27 -7.44 11.21
CA VAL A 96 17.72 -6.87 12.50
C VAL A 96 18.28 -7.97 13.40
N PHE A 97 17.64 -9.14 13.48
CA PHE A 97 18.10 -10.28 14.30
C PHE A 97 19.48 -10.80 13.87
N VAL A 98 19.71 -10.94 12.56
CA VAL A 98 20.99 -11.49 12.03
C VAL A 98 22.10 -10.45 12.05
N ALA A 99 21.78 -9.20 11.71
CA ALA A 99 22.77 -8.13 11.62
C ALA A 99 23.13 -7.53 12.99
N GLY A 100 22.21 -7.62 13.96
CA GLY A 100 22.31 -6.94 15.26
C GLY A 100 21.94 -5.46 15.17
N SER A 101 21.43 -4.90 16.27
CA SER A 101 20.96 -3.51 16.34
C SER A 101 22.07 -2.47 16.15
N GLY A 102 23.33 -2.82 16.39
CA GLY A 102 24.51 -1.97 16.18
C GLY A 102 25.12 -2.02 14.78
N SER A 103 24.57 -2.81 13.87
CA SER A 103 25.12 -2.94 12.51
C SER A 103 24.81 -1.69 11.65
N VAL A 104 25.63 -1.46 10.62
CA VAL A 104 25.36 -0.41 9.62
C VAL A 104 23.99 -0.58 8.97
N LEU A 105 23.50 -1.81 8.82
CA LEU A 105 22.19 -2.10 8.27
C LEU A 105 21.03 -1.71 9.21
N ALA A 106 21.25 -1.77 10.53
CA ALA A 106 20.24 -1.34 11.50
C ALA A 106 20.29 0.17 11.78
N VAL A 107 21.51 0.77 11.73
CA VAL A 107 21.73 2.20 12.04
C VAL A 107 21.44 3.11 10.84
N ASN A 108 21.66 2.64 9.60
CA ASN A 108 21.40 3.44 8.40
C ASN A 108 20.03 3.09 7.80
N PRO A 109 19.01 3.98 7.95
CA PRO A 109 17.65 3.70 7.47
C PRO A 109 17.55 3.43 5.98
N ASN A 110 18.38 4.08 5.15
CA ASN A 110 18.40 3.86 3.70
C ASN A 110 18.97 2.47 3.34
N ALA A 111 19.99 2.00 4.06
CA ALA A 111 20.57 0.68 3.85
C ALA A 111 19.60 -0.42 4.28
N ALA A 112 18.97 -0.31 5.45
CA ALA A 112 17.92 -1.21 5.92
C ALA A 112 16.77 -1.29 4.91
N PHE A 113 16.27 -0.13 4.48
CA PHE A 113 15.20 -0.04 3.49
C PHE A 113 15.56 -0.71 2.16
N ALA A 114 16.78 -0.50 1.64
CA ALA A 114 17.22 -1.10 0.40
C ALA A 114 17.31 -2.64 0.50
N VAL A 115 17.82 -3.17 1.61
CA VAL A 115 17.91 -4.62 1.86
C VAL A 115 16.51 -5.22 1.99
N ASP A 116 15.64 -4.63 2.81
CA ASP A 116 14.26 -5.08 2.98
C ASP A 116 13.50 -5.09 1.65
N LEU A 117 13.68 -4.06 0.82
CA LEU A 117 13.05 -3.95 -0.49
C LEU A 117 13.50 -5.05 -1.45
N VAL A 118 14.82 -5.33 -1.52
CA VAL A 118 15.38 -6.37 -2.40
C VAL A 118 14.92 -7.75 -1.93
N LEU A 119 15.02 -8.03 -0.64
CA LEU A 119 14.59 -9.31 -0.08
C LEU A 119 13.09 -9.53 -0.24
N MET A 120 12.27 -8.52 0.05
CA MET A 120 10.83 -8.63 -0.13
C MET A 120 10.45 -8.74 -1.62
N GLY A 121 11.06 -7.94 -2.49
CA GLY A 121 10.80 -8.00 -3.93
C GLY A 121 11.10 -9.37 -4.51
N GLY A 122 12.24 -9.98 -4.11
CA GLY A 122 12.63 -11.32 -4.55
C GLY A 122 11.72 -12.42 -3.97
N THR A 123 11.64 -12.51 -2.64
CA THR A 123 10.89 -13.57 -1.95
C THR A 123 9.38 -13.52 -2.26
N ALA A 124 8.77 -12.34 -2.18
CA ALA A 124 7.33 -12.20 -2.48
C ALA A 124 7.03 -12.55 -3.94
N THR A 125 7.84 -12.08 -4.89
CA THR A 125 7.62 -12.39 -6.31
C THR A 125 7.69 -13.90 -6.58
N VAL A 126 8.65 -14.61 -5.98
CA VAL A 126 8.77 -16.06 -6.10
C VAL A 126 7.56 -16.76 -5.47
N ILE A 127 7.22 -16.43 -4.21
CA ILE A 127 6.11 -17.04 -3.48
C ILE A 127 4.79 -16.84 -4.21
N TYR A 128 4.45 -15.60 -4.56
CA TYR A 128 3.15 -15.31 -5.16
C TYR A 128 3.07 -15.73 -6.64
N SER A 129 4.16 -15.70 -7.41
CA SER A 129 4.17 -16.26 -8.77
C SER A 129 3.94 -17.77 -8.75
N TYR A 130 4.56 -18.48 -7.81
CA TYR A 130 4.34 -19.93 -7.64
C TYR A 130 2.91 -20.22 -7.19
N LEU A 131 2.40 -19.47 -6.22
CA LEU A 131 1.03 -19.58 -5.71
C LEU A 131 0.00 -19.45 -6.85
N PHE A 132 0.08 -18.37 -7.62
CA PHE A 132 -0.87 -18.13 -8.72
C PHE A 132 -0.83 -19.20 -9.79
N LYS A 133 0.37 -19.68 -10.14
CA LYS A 133 0.53 -20.78 -11.10
C LYS A 133 -0.07 -22.08 -10.57
N LYS A 134 0.12 -22.40 -9.28
CA LYS A 134 -0.33 -23.67 -8.68
C LYS A 134 -1.83 -23.70 -8.44
N THR A 135 -2.45 -22.56 -8.13
CA THR A 135 -3.90 -22.45 -7.87
C THR A 135 -4.72 -22.24 -9.12
N ASN A 136 -4.11 -22.22 -10.31
CA ASN A 136 -4.78 -21.87 -11.57
C ASN A 136 -5.64 -20.59 -11.47
N HIS A 137 -5.15 -19.61 -10.69
CA HIS A 137 -5.84 -18.35 -10.42
C HIS A 137 -7.19 -18.50 -9.71
N ASN A 138 -7.46 -19.63 -9.04
CA ASN A 138 -8.67 -19.80 -8.25
C ASN A 138 -8.61 -18.92 -7.00
N VAL A 139 -9.51 -17.96 -6.95
CA VAL A 139 -9.53 -16.90 -5.91
C VAL A 139 -9.68 -17.46 -4.50
N LEU A 140 -10.54 -18.47 -4.30
CA LEU A 140 -10.77 -19.09 -2.98
C LEU A 140 -9.49 -19.75 -2.45
N TYR A 141 -8.77 -20.51 -3.30
CA TYR A 141 -7.49 -21.11 -2.91
C TYR A 141 -6.42 -20.05 -2.64
N VAL A 142 -6.38 -18.99 -3.44
CA VAL A 142 -5.45 -17.87 -3.24
C VAL A 142 -5.69 -17.20 -1.89
N LEU A 143 -6.95 -16.90 -1.54
CA LEU A 143 -7.32 -16.34 -0.24
C LEU A 143 -6.98 -17.26 0.92
N LEU A 144 -7.34 -18.55 0.81
CA LEU A 144 -7.06 -19.53 1.85
C LEU A 144 -5.54 -19.65 2.13
N ILE A 145 -4.75 -19.81 1.07
CA ILE A 145 -3.30 -19.91 1.21
C ILE A 145 -2.72 -18.58 1.71
N GLY A 146 -3.26 -17.44 1.26
CA GLY A 146 -2.85 -16.11 1.74
C GLY A 146 -3.05 -15.93 3.24
N THR A 147 -4.19 -16.37 3.80
CA THR A 147 -4.44 -16.32 5.25
C THR A 147 -3.52 -17.25 6.02
N VAL A 148 -3.23 -18.45 5.50
CA VAL A 148 -2.25 -19.37 6.07
C VAL A 148 -0.84 -18.77 6.05
N LEU A 149 -0.41 -18.17 4.94
CA LEU A 149 0.88 -17.50 4.83
C LEU A 149 0.98 -16.31 5.81
N THR A 150 -0.08 -15.52 5.96
CA THR A 150 -0.14 -14.42 6.93
C THR A 150 0.12 -14.93 8.35
N SER A 151 -0.58 -16.00 8.75
CA SER A 151 -0.41 -16.62 10.08
C SER A 151 0.97 -17.25 10.25
N PHE A 152 1.49 -17.89 9.21
CA PHE A 152 2.81 -18.51 9.22
C PHE A 152 3.92 -17.45 9.38
N PHE A 153 3.89 -16.39 8.59
CA PHE A 153 4.84 -15.28 8.72
C PHE A 153 4.73 -14.58 10.06
N GLY A 154 3.50 -14.33 10.56
CA GLY A 154 3.27 -13.77 11.87
C GLY A 154 3.84 -14.64 13.01
N SER A 155 3.75 -15.96 12.90
CA SER A 155 4.33 -16.90 13.86
C SER A 155 5.86 -16.87 13.83
N ILE A 156 6.48 -16.84 12.65
CA ILE A 156 7.93 -16.70 12.52
C ILE A 156 8.39 -15.38 13.14
N GLN A 157 7.74 -14.26 12.79
CA GLN A 157 8.07 -12.95 13.32
C GLN A 157 7.96 -12.91 14.84
N SER A 158 6.88 -13.46 15.41
CA SER A 158 6.70 -13.56 16.88
C SER A 158 7.75 -14.44 17.55
N THR A 159 8.22 -15.49 16.88
CA THR A 159 9.28 -16.36 17.40
C THR A 159 10.61 -15.62 17.39
N LEU A 160 10.96 -14.95 16.28
CA LEU A 160 12.19 -14.16 16.19
C LEU A 160 12.24 -13.08 17.27
N THR A 161 11.16 -12.32 17.46
CA THR A 161 11.10 -11.26 18.48
C THR A 161 11.21 -11.79 19.91
N ARG A 162 10.75 -13.01 20.21
CA ARG A 162 10.91 -13.63 21.55
C ARG A 162 12.33 -14.10 21.85
N VAL A 163 13.11 -14.41 20.82
CA VAL A 163 14.50 -14.86 20.94
C VAL A 163 15.48 -13.69 20.93
N MET A 164 15.06 -12.52 20.44
CA MET A 164 15.88 -11.30 20.42
C MET A 164 16.18 -10.79 21.82
N ASP A 165 17.33 -10.13 21.98
CA ASP A 165 17.65 -9.39 23.20
C ASP A 165 16.61 -8.27 23.40
N PRO A 166 16.09 -8.09 24.64
CA PRO A 166 15.15 -7.01 24.95
C PRO A 166 15.58 -5.62 24.48
N ASN A 167 16.90 -5.33 24.50
CA ASN A 167 17.44 -4.05 24.04
C ASN A 167 17.38 -3.87 22.53
N GLU A 168 17.28 -4.95 21.76
CA GLU A 168 17.16 -4.96 20.30
C GLU A 168 15.71 -4.93 19.81
N TYR A 169 14.77 -5.21 20.73
CA TYR A 169 13.34 -5.36 20.42
C TYR A 169 12.63 -4.03 20.11
N ASP A 170 13.11 -2.91 20.64
CA ASP A 170 12.47 -1.60 20.49
C ASP A 170 12.40 -1.15 19.01
N SER A 171 13.41 -1.49 18.22
CA SER A 171 13.44 -1.13 16.78
C SER A 171 12.36 -1.84 15.97
N PRO A 172 12.20 -3.19 16.02
CA PRO A 172 11.08 -3.87 15.36
C PRO A 172 9.71 -3.46 15.90
N LEU A 173 9.56 -3.20 17.22
CA LEU A 173 8.29 -2.77 17.82
C LEU A 173 7.76 -1.48 17.19
N ALA A 174 8.64 -0.51 16.96
CA ALA A 174 8.25 0.75 16.35
C ALA A 174 7.65 0.58 14.95
N THR A 175 8.01 -0.48 14.22
CA THR A 175 7.52 -0.78 12.87
C THR A 175 6.27 -1.66 12.85
N LEU A 176 5.90 -2.30 13.97
CA LEU A 176 4.73 -3.20 14.05
C LEU A 176 3.39 -2.47 13.89
N VAL A 177 3.32 -1.21 14.29
CA VAL A 177 2.09 -0.40 14.22
C VAL A 177 2.29 0.75 13.26
N ALA A 178 1.51 0.76 12.20
CA ALA A 178 1.61 1.82 11.22
C ALA A 178 1.23 3.18 11.81
N SER A 179 2.15 4.14 11.74
CA SER A 179 2.01 5.48 12.28
C SER A 179 2.63 6.53 11.37
N PHE A 180 1.95 7.66 11.23
CA PHE A 180 2.47 8.85 10.56
C PHE A 180 3.07 9.87 11.55
N SER A 181 3.16 9.53 12.84
CA SER A 181 3.71 10.42 13.86
C SER A 181 5.24 10.45 13.83
N ASN A 182 5.87 9.28 13.65
CA ASN A 182 7.33 9.12 13.52
C ASN A 182 7.67 8.68 12.09
N VAL A 183 7.77 9.65 11.20
CA VAL A 183 8.11 9.39 9.80
C VAL A 183 9.62 9.48 9.61
N ASN A 184 10.21 8.45 9.01
CA ASN A 184 11.59 8.52 8.57
C ASN A 184 11.69 9.35 7.28
N SER A 185 12.13 10.61 7.41
CA SER A 185 12.26 11.52 6.26
C SER A 185 13.41 11.15 5.32
N GLU A 186 14.40 10.38 5.80
CA GLU A 186 15.59 10.03 4.99
C GLU A 186 15.25 9.10 3.83
N ILE A 187 14.27 8.20 4.03
CA ILE A 187 13.87 7.25 2.99
C ILE A 187 12.88 7.83 1.96
N ILE A 188 12.38 9.07 2.16
CA ILE A 188 11.38 9.67 1.25
C ILE A 188 11.92 9.77 -0.18
N VAL A 189 13.12 10.33 -0.34
CA VAL A 189 13.72 10.56 -1.66
C VAL A 189 13.97 9.21 -2.35
N PHE A 190 14.52 8.25 -1.62
CA PHE A 190 14.79 6.92 -2.14
C PHE A 190 13.50 6.19 -2.55
N SER A 191 12.45 6.30 -1.74
CA SER A 191 11.12 5.75 -2.04
C SER A 191 10.52 6.32 -3.33
N VAL A 192 10.60 7.64 -3.52
CA VAL A 192 10.10 8.29 -4.75
C VAL A 192 10.89 7.81 -5.98
N ILE A 193 12.22 7.69 -5.86
CA ILE A 193 13.07 7.18 -6.95
C ILE A 193 12.68 5.75 -7.31
N VAL A 194 12.57 4.87 -6.31
CA VAL A 194 12.20 3.46 -6.51
C VAL A 194 10.83 3.35 -7.18
N MET A 195 9.82 4.07 -6.66
CA MET A 195 8.46 4.03 -7.22
C MET A 195 8.44 4.57 -8.66
N GLY A 196 9.14 5.67 -8.93
CA GLY A 196 9.28 6.22 -10.28
C GLY A 196 9.93 5.24 -11.25
N LEU A 197 11.00 4.56 -10.81
CA LEU A 197 11.69 3.54 -11.58
C LEU A 197 10.79 2.34 -11.86
N VAL A 198 10.06 1.84 -10.87
CA VAL A 198 9.09 0.73 -11.03
C VAL A 198 8.01 1.10 -12.04
N VAL A 199 7.39 2.28 -11.93
CA VAL A 199 6.37 2.74 -12.89
C VAL A 199 6.96 2.85 -14.30
N PHE A 200 8.16 3.41 -14.42
CA PHE A 200 8.82 3.55 -15.71
C PHE A 200 9.14 2.20 -16.36
N CYS A 201 9.70 1.26 -15.58
CA CYS A 201 10.02 -0.09 -16.06
C CYS A 201 8.76 -0.89 -16.44
N LEU A 202 7.69 -0.73 -15.68
CA LEU A 202 6.44 -1.49 -15.87
C LEU A 202 5.39 -0.75 -16.73
N ARG A 203 5.74 0.37 -17.36
CA ARG A 203 4.78 1.15 -18.15
C ARG A 203 4.07 0.35 -19.25
N LYS A 204 4.75 -0.64 -19.85
CA LYS A 204 4.20 -1.51 -20.89
C LYS A 204 3.19 -2.50 -20.28
N GLU A 205 3.58 -3.15 -19.20
CA GLU A 205 2.75 -4.12 -18.47
C GLU A 205 1.51 -3.44 -17.86
N LEU A 206 1.66 -2.22 -17.34
CA LEU A 206 0.54 -1.42 -16.83
C LEU A 206 -0.47 -1.05 -17.94
N ALA A 207 0.01 -0.79 -19.17
CA ALA A 207 -0.86 -0.55 -20.30
C ALA A 207 -1.60 -1.83 -20.76
N LEU A 208 -1.05 -3.00 -20.50
CA LEU A 208 -1.67 -4.30 -20.82
C LEU A 208 -2.69 -4.77 -19.76
N LEU A 209 -2.84 -4.08 -18.63
CA LEU A 209 -3.81 -4.46 -17.59
C LEU A 209 -5.24 -4.56 -18.13
N ASP A 210 -5.64 -3.66 -19.04
CA ASP A 210 -6.96 -3.68 -19.65
C ASP A 210 -7.20 -4.96 -20.48
N VAL A 211 -6.12 -5.57 -21.01
CA VAL A 211 -6.17 -6.83 -21.78
C VAL A 211 -6.10 -8.04 -20.84
N ILE A 212 -5.25 -7.99 -19.80
CA ILE A 212 -5.08 -9.09 -18.83
C ILE A 212 -6.38 -9.43 -18.12
N THR A 213 -7.20 -8.43 -17.80
CA THR A 213 -8.51 -8.61 -17.15
C THR A 213 -9.56 -9.30 -18.00
N LEU A 214 -9.31 -9.48 -19.31
CA LEU A 214 -10.18 -10.30 -20.17
C LEU A 214 -10.01 -11.80 -19.91
N GLY A 215 -8.99 -12.19 -19.16
CA GLY A 215 -8.65 -13.58 -18.86
C GLY A 215 -7.45 -14.09 -19.66
N LYS A 216 -6.87 -15.22 -19.19
CA LYS A 216 -5.61 -15.76 -19.71
C LYS A 216 -5.68 -16.12 -21.18
N GLU A 217 -6.74 -16.83 -21.60
CA GLU A 217 -6.89 -17.29 -22.98
C GLU A 217 -7.02 -16.13 -23.97
N GLN A 218 -7.85 -15.13 -23.63
CA GLN A 218 -8.06 -13.95 -24.47
C GLN A 218 -6.78 -13.10 -24.58
N ALA A 219 -6.05 -12.94 -23.45
CA ALA A 219 -4.82 -12.20 -23.45
C ALA A 219 -3.73 -12.86 -24.32
N ILE A 220 -3.60 -14.19 -24.28
CA ILE A 220 -2.68 -14.94 -25.12
C ILE A 220 -3.07 -14.83 -26.59
N ASN A 221 -4.35 -14.95 -26.93
CA ASN A 221 -4.85 -14.80 -28.31
C ASN A 221 -4.59 -13.39 -28.88
N LEU A 222 -4.52 -12.38 -27.99
CA LEU A 222 -4.13 -11.00 -28.35
C LEU A 222 -2.61 -10.79 -28.38
N GLY A 223 -1.79 -11.85 -28.22
CA GLY A 223 -0.34 -11.81 -28.34
C GLY A 223 0.39 -11.39 -27.05
N VAL A 224 -0.28 -11.38 -25.91
CA VAL A 224 0.34 -11.02 -24.62
C VAL A 224 1.02 -12.24 -24.00
N ASP A 225 2.32 -12.11 -23.64
CA ASP A 225 2.98 -13.09 -22.78
C ASP A 225 2.45 -12.94 -21.34
N TYR A 226 1.30 -13.63 -21.08
CA TYR A 226 0.52 -13.49 -19.86
C TYR A 226 1.35 -13.79 -18.61
N ASP A 227 2.07 -14.91 -18.57
CA ASP A 227 2.78 -15.35 -17.37
C ASP A 227 3.98 -14.42 -17.03
N ARG A 228 4.66 -13.89 -18.05
CA ARG A 228 5.75 -12.91 -17.87
C ARG A 228 5.19 -11.56 -17.38
N CYS A 229 4.08 -11.12 -17.97
CA CYS A 229 3.42 -9.87 -17.59
C CYS A 229 2.93 -9.93 -16.13
N ILE A 230 2.28 -11.02 -15.72
CA ILE A 230 1.83 -11.23 -14.34
C ILE A 230 3.02 -11.18 -13.36
N ARG A 231 4.12 -11.90 -13.64
CA ARG A 231 5.30 -11.90 -12.75
C ARG A 231 5.89 -10.49 -12.57
N ARG A 232 5.99 -9.71 -13.66
CA ARG A 232 6.51 -8.33 -13.59
C ARG A 232 5.58 -7.40 -12.82
N LEU A 233 4.27 -7.50 -13.05
CA LEU A 233 3.29 -6.72 -12.31
C LEU A 233 3.28 -7.09 -10.82
N LEU A 234 3.41 -8.38 -10.47
CA LEU A 234 3.54 -8.83 -9.08
C LEU A 234 4.79 -8.25 -8.42
N LEU A 235 5.93 -8.23 -9.12
CA LEU A 235 7.14 -7.57 -8.61
C LEU A 235 6.86 -6.09 -8.32
N GLY A 236 6.20 -5.37 -9.22
CA GLY A 236 5.84 -3.98 -9.00
C GLY A 236 4.92 -3.78 -7.79
N VAL A 237 3.90 -4.64 -7.66
CA VAL A 237 2.99 -4.63 -6.51
C VAL A 237 3.74 -4.85 -5.20
N THR A 238 4.63 -5.86 -5.15
CA THR A 238 5.40 -6.16 -3.93
C THR A 238 6.34 -5.02 -3.55
N LEU A 239 7.01 -4.40 -4.53
CA LEU A 239 7.87 -3.25 -4.28
C LEU A 239 7.09 -2.03 -3.77
N PHE A 240 5.89 -1.78 -4.30
CA PHE A 240 5.02 -0.69 -3.82
C PHE A 240 4.55 -0.93 -2.39
N ILE A 241 4.14 -2.16 -2.05
CA ILE A 241 3.76 -2.51 -0.67
C ILE A 241 4.98 -2.42 0.26
N ALA A 242 6.16 -2.88 -0.18
CA ALA A 242 7.40 -2.75 0.59
C ALA A 242 7.73 -1.29 0.90
N VAL A 243 7.67 -0.41 -0.10
CA VAL A 243 7.88 1.04 0.09
C VAL A 243 6.89 1.61 1.11
N ALA A 244 5.60 1.33 0.94
CA ALA A 244 4.58 1.84 1.86
C ALA A 244 4.79 1.33 3.29
N THR A 245 5.07 0.03 3.46
CA THR A 245 5.25 -0.60 4.77
C THR A 245 6.54 -0.13 5.45
N ALA A 246 7.62 0.06 4.69
CA ALA A 246 8.88 0.59 5.20
C ALA A 246 8.77 2.04 5.71
N MET A 247 7.93 2.85 5.07
CA MET A 247 7.77 4.26 5.44
C MET A 247 6.93 4.47 6.69
N VAL A 248 5.87 3.68 6.88
CA VAL A 248 4.84 3.94 7.90
C VAL A 248 4.43 2.71 8.70
N GLY A 249 4.91 1.53 8.33
CA GLY A 249 4.45 0.27 8.89
C GLY A 249 3.26 -0.35 8.13
N PRO A 250 2.80 -1.54 8.56
CA PRO A 250 1.78 -2.32 7.86
C PRO A 250 0.39 -1.70 7.99
N ILE A 251 -0.22 -1.25 6.88
CA ILE A 251 -1.61 -0.78 6.84
C ILE A 251 -2.46 -1.85 6.14
N SER A 252 -3.32 -2.51 6.92
CA SER A 252 -4.31 -3.45 6.40
C SER A 252 -5.57 -2.72 5.93
N PHE A 253 -6.34 -3.34 5.03
CA PHE A 253 -7.64 -2.88 4.52
C PHE A 253 -7.67 -1.53 3.78
N LEU A 254 -6.70 -0.63 3.92
CA LEU A 254 -6.69 0.64 3.19
C LEU A 254 -6.84 0.41 1.68
N GLY A 255 -6.03 -0.49 1.13
CA GLY A 255 -6.06 -0.83 -0.29
C GLY A 255 -7.42 -1.35 -0.75
N LEU A 256 -8.10 -2.16 0.08
CA LEU A 256 -9.44 -2.66 -0.19
C LEU A 256 -10.46 -1.51 -0.31
N ILE A 257 -10.47 -0.63 0.69
CA ILE A 257 -11.41 0.49 0.74
C ILE A 257 -11.22 1.39 -0.48
N ILE A 258 -10.00 1.88 -0.70
CA ILE A 258 -9.73 2.89 -1.74
C ILE A 258 -9.87 2.33 -3.16
N ALA A 259 -9.52 1.07 -3.39
CA ALA A 259 -9.70 0.43 -4.69
C ALA A 259 -11.18 0.24 -5.02
N ASN A 260 -11.98 -0.25 -4.07
CA ASN A 260 -13.42 -0.44 -4.27
C ASN A 260 -14.17 0.89 -4.42
N LEU A 261 -13.86 1.90 -3.59
CA LEU A 261 -14.44 3.24 -3.75
C LEU A 261 -14.11 3.84 -5.12
N SER A 262 -12.87 3.66 -5.59
CA SER A 262 -12.47 4.11 -6.93
C SER A 262 -13.29 3.43 -8.03
N ARG A 263 -13.50 2.12 -7.97
CA ARG A 263 -14.32 1.38 -8.93
C ARG A 263 -15.78 1.81 -8.92
N GLN A 264 -16.36 2.00 -7.71
CA GLN A 264 -17.75 2.43 -7.56
C GLN A 264 -17.97 3.85 -8.09
N LEU A 265 -17.03 4.77 -7.83
CA LEU A 265 -17.16 6.14 -8.30
C LEU A 265 -16.94 6.27 -9.81
N LEU A 266 -15.86 5.69 -10.33
CA LEU A 266 -15.43 5.94 -11.72
C LEU A 266 -16.18 5.08 -12.74
N GLN A 267 -16.65 3.89 -12.35
CA GLN A 267 -17.40 2.97 -13.23
C GLN A 267 -16.74 2.81 -14.62
N THR A 268 -15.43 2.53 -14.63
CA THR A 268 -14.61 2.41 -15.82
C THR A 268 -13.78 1.15 -15.79
N TYR A 269 -13.47 0.58 -16.95
CA TYR A 269 -12.53 -0.52 -17.09
C TYR A 269 -11.07 -0.06 -17.26
N ARG A 270 -10.85 1.25 -17.51
CA ARG A 270 -9.49 1.79 -17.70
C ARG A 270 -8.72 1.82 -16.40
N HIS A 271 -7.71 0.98 -16.27
CA HIS A 271 -6.89 0.85 -15.08
C HIS A 271 -6.12 2.14 -14.73
N SER A 272 -5.71 2.93 -15.71
CA SER A 272 -5.07 4.23 -15.47
C SER A 272 -5.96 5.19 -14.64
N HIS A 273 -7.27 5.25 -14.94
CA HIS A 273 -8.20 6.06 -14.16
C HIS A 273 -8.45 5.46 -12.76
N LEU A 274 -8.53 4.13 -12.66
CA LEU A 274 -8.76 3.43 -11.39
C LEU A 274 -7.56 3.59 -10.45
N ILE A 275 -6.32 3.50 -10.95
CA ILE A 275 -5.10 3.71 -10.17
C ILE A 275 -5.05 5.15 -9.63
N LEU A 276 -5.29 6.17 -10.48
CA LEU A 276 -5.34 7.55 -10.04
C LEU A 276 -6.48 7.81 -9.05
N GLY A 277 -7.66 7.25 -9.31
CA GLY A 277 -8.81 7.37 -8.41
C GLY A 277 -8.54 6.77 -7.03
N SER A 278 -7.96 5.55 -6.98
CA SER A 278 -7.62 4.91 -5.70
C SER A 278 -6.54 5.68 -4.94
N ALA A 279 -5.54 6.22 -5.64
CA ALA A 279 -4.53 7.08 -5.04
C ALA A 279 -5.15 8.34 -4.41
N PHE A 280 -6.01 9.04 -5.13
CA PHE A 280 -6.68 10.25 -4.61
C PHE A 280 -7.58 9.94 -3.42
N PHE A 281 -8.37 8.84 -3.46
CA PHE A 281 -9.14 8.42 -2.28
C PHE A 281 -8.23 8.12 -1.10
N GLY A 282 -7.14 7.40 -1.31
CA GLY A 282 -6.16 7.09 -0.28
C GLY A 282 -5.56 8.35 0.34
N MET A 283 -5.18 9.34 -0.48
CA MET A 283 -4.64 10.63 -0.04
C MET A 283 -5.65 11.37 0.85
N VAL A 284 -6.91 11.47 0.43
CA VAL A 284 -7.95 12.12 1.23
C VAL A 284 -8.17 11.39 2.56
N ILE A 285 -8.28 10.04 2.53
CA ILE A 285 -8.53 9.24 3.73
C ILE A 285 -7.36 9.34 4.71
N LEU A 286 -6.11 9.23 4.24
CA LEU A 286 -4.94 9.30 5.11
C LEU A 286 -4.75 10.71 5.70
N VAL A 287 -4.85 11.74 4.87
CA VAL A 287 -4.65 13.13 5.33
C VAL A 287 -5.76 13.58 6.27
N ALA A 288 -7.03 13.30 5.93
CA ALA A 288 -8.16 13.62 6.81
C ALA A 288 -8.14 12.78 8.10
N GLY A 289 -7.82 11.48 8.00
CA GLY A 289 -7.69 10.60 9.15
C GLY A 289 -6.57 11.04 10.10
N GLN A 290 -5.41 11.43 9.57
CA GLN A 290 -4.30 11.95 10.37
C GLN A 290 -4.67 13.28 11.04
N LEU A 291 -5.38 14.15 10.32
CA LEU A 291 -5.87 15.40 10.90
C LEU A 291 -6.82 15.14 12.10
N LEU A 292 -7.73 14.18 11.98
CA LEU A 292 -8.63 13.79 13.07
C LEU A 292 -7.85 13.22 14.25
N VAL A 293 -6.85 12.36 14.02
CA VAL A 293 -5.98 11.82 15.06
C VAL A 293 -5.24 12.92 15.80
N GLU A 294 -4.68 13.90 15.09
CA GLU A 294 -3.93 15.00 15.67
C GLU A 294 -4.83 15.96 16.48
N GLN A 295 -6.02 16.27 15.98
CA GLN A 295 -6.89 17.29 16.58
C GLN A 295 -7.82 16.74 17.68
N ILE A 296 -8.30 15.49 17.55
CA ILE A 296 -9.29 14.93 18.47
C ILE A 296 -8.61 13.98 19.46
N TYR A 297 -7.69 13.14 18.98
CA TYR A 297 -7.10 12.07 19.80
C TYR A 297 -5.71 12.40 20.34
N SER A 298 -5.15 13.58 20.05
CA SER A 298 -3.83 14.03 20.55
C SER A 298 -2.75 12.96 20.40
N TYR A 299 -2.72 12.27 19.26
CA TYR A 299 -1.78 11.17 18.92
C TYR A 299 -1.88 9.90 19.78
N THR A 300 -2.90 9.72 20.60
CA THR A 300 -3.04 8.53 21.46
C THR A 300 -3.34 7.27 20.66
N VAL A 301 -4.03 7.39 19.52
CA VAL A 301 -4.40 6.26 18.65
C VAL A 301 -3.90 6.54 17.23
N PRO A 302 -3.09 5.65 16.64
CA PRO A 302 -2.64 5.83 15.26
C PRO A 302 -3.79 5.66 14.25
N VAL A 303 -3.70 6.37 13.11
CA VAL A 303 -4.75 6.34 12.06
C VAL A 303 -4.97 4.94 11.49
N SER A 304 -3.96 4.08 11.50
CA SER A 304 -4.06 2.69 11.04
C SER A 304 -5.07 1.86 11.81
N VAL A 305 -5.29 2.14 13.09
CA VAL A 305 -6.30 1.44 13.92
C VAL A 305 -7.70 1.74 13.39
N PHE A 306 -8.01 3.01 13.10
CA PHE A 306 -9.29 3.39 12.50
C PHE A 306 -9.50 2.74 11.14
N ILE A 307 -8.47 2.77 10.28
CA ILE A 307 -8.52 2.13 8.96
C ILE A 307 -8.76 0.63 9.09
N THR A 308 -8.13 -0.03 10.05
CA THR A 308 -8.28 -1.48 10.27
C THR A 308 -9.69 -1.82 10.75
N VAL A 309 -10.24 -1.07 11.71
CA VAL A 309 -11.59 -1.32 12.24
C VAL A 309 -12.66 -1.06 11.17
N PHE A 310 -12.66 0.14 10.57
CA PHE A 310 -13.65 0.46 9.54
C PHE A 310 -13.48 -0.38 8.28
N GLY A 311 -12.24 -0.69 7.92
CA GLY A 311 -11.92 -1.54 6.78
C GLY A 311 -12.33 -2.99 6.98
N GLY A 312 -12.17 -3.53 8.19
CA GLY A 312 -12.67 -4.86 8.56
C GLY A 312 -14.18 -4.96 8.48
N ILE A 313 -14.91 -3.95 9.00
CA ILE A 313 -16.38 -3.87 8.87
C ILE A 313 -16.79 -3.81 7.39
N TYR A 314 -16.13 -2.96 6.61
CA TYR A 314 -16.40 -2.83 5.18
C TYR A 314 -16.10 -4.14 4.40
N PHE A 315 -15.03 -4.84 4.76
CA PHE A 315 -14.70 -6.14 4.18
C PHE A 315 -15.80 -7.19 4.45
N LEU A 316 -16.29 -7.28 5.69
CA LEU A 316 -17.41 -8.16 6.04
C LEU A 316 -18.68 -7.80 5.26
N TYR A 317 -18.97 -6.51 5.12
CA TYR A 317 -20.10 -6.05 4.31
C TYR A 317 -19.98 -6.51 2.84
N LEU A 318 -18.80 -6.39 2.23
CA LEU A 318 -18.57 -6.83 0.85
C LEU A 318 -18.75 -8.34 0.70
N LEU A 319 -18.21 -9.15 1.61
CA LEU A 319 -18.37 -10.61 1.58
C LEU A 319 -19.83 -11.05 1.70
N LEU A 320 -20.60 -10.41 2.57
CA LEU A 320 -22.02 -10.70 2.74
C LEU A 320 -22.87 -10.28 1.54
N ARG A 321 -22.46 -9.23 0.86
CA ARG A 321 -23.13 -8.74 -0.34
C ARG A 321 -22.91 -9.67 -1.54
N GLU A 322 -21.67 -10.10 -1.80
CA GLU A 322 -21.36 -11.04 -2.89
C GLU A 322 -22.14 -12.37 -2.76
N ARG A 323 -22.32 -12.84 -1.51
CA ARG A 323 -23.12 -14.05 -1.24
C ARG A 323 -24.58 -13.93 -1.62
N LYS A 324 -25.13 -12.71 -1.71
CA LYS A 324 -26.53 -12.47 -2.11
C LYS A 324 -26.71 -12.35 -3.62
N GLU A 325 -25.64 -12.08 -4.36
CA GLU A 325 -25.64 -11.89 -5.81
C GLU A 325 -25.20 -13.17 -6.57
N SER A 326 -24.68 -14.20 -5.88
CA SER A 326 -24.35 -15.54 -6.37
C SER A 326 -25.49 -16.53 -6.03
#